data_8a78c6d58aa6961e8e3ce0c52ea419ec
#
_entry.id   8a78c6d58aa6961e8e3ce0c52ea419ec
#
_cell.length_a   1.000
_cell.length_b   1.000
_cell.length_c   1.000
_cell.angle_alpha   90.00
_cell.angle_beta   90.00
_cell.angle_gamma   90.00
#
_symmetry.space_group_name_H-M   'P 1'
#
loop_
_entity.id
_entity.type
_entity.pdbx_description
1 polymer ?
#
loop_
_entity_poly.entity_id
_entity_poly.type
_entity_poly.pdbx_seq_one_letter_code
_entity_poly.pdbx_strand_id
1 'polypeptide(L)'
;MPNRRPFAPAWIVAALGCVLGSHSAVADNHAACAAGKTLEDGVLTIATGNPAFYPWVLNDAPESKEGFEAAVAYAIAAAMGFEDNQVTWVRTSFDEAIQPGAKNFDFNMQQYSITAEREQMVDFSLPYYTSAMAVLTTEQAVADGLEPTIASLKGAIWGADANTTAVPMLSEMIAPDADPLLYGDNVDVTAAMQAGQIDAALFDLPTALYLSAVVVNDGVILGQFPAERSENPDQFGLLMEEGNPLKECVDAAITELTETGELRAIESRWLQQVTGVPVIE
;
A
#
# COMPACT_ATOMS: atom_id res chain seq x y z
N MET A 1 82.92 -25.56 -5.09
CA MET A 1 81.87 -25.14 -4.09
C MET A 1 81.11 -23.98 -4.69
N PRO A 2 79.85 -24.12 -5.11
CA PRO A 2 79.11 -23.02 -5.74
C PRO A 2 78.30 -22.27 -4.69
N ASN A 3 78.38 -20.96 -4.82
CA ASN A 3 77.75 -19.90 -4.04
C ASN A 3 76.21 -19.89 -4.27
N ARG A 4 75.40 -20.12 -3.24
CA ARG A 4 73.93 -19.94 -3.28
C ARG A 4 73.58 -18.51 -2.83
N ARG A 5 72.98 -17.78 -3.71
CA ARG A 5 72.31 -16.48 -3.37
C ARG A 5 70.90 -16.78 -2.86
N PRO A 6 70.41 -16.09 -1.81
CA PRO A 6 69.01 -16.24 -1.35
C PRO A 6 68.04 -15.40 -2.19
N PHE A 7 66.91 -16.01 -2.55
CA PHE A 7 65.76 -15.36 -3.15
C PHE A 7 65.00 -14.55 -2.06
N ALA A 8 64.76 -13.28 -2.33
CA ALA A 8 63.83 -12.45 -1.55
C ALA A 8 62.40 -12.65 -2.06
N PRO A 9 61.37 -12.80 -1.19
CA PRO A 9 59.97 -12.84 -1.65
C PRO A 9 59.46 -11.45 -1.96
N ALA A 10 58.90 -11.29 -3.16
CA ALA A 10 58.14 -10.07 -3.55
C ALA A 10 56.80 -10.08 -2.84
N TRP A 11 56.56 -9.05 -2.04
CA TRP A 11 55.25 -8.77 -1.44
C TRP A 11 54.35 -8.11 -2.48
N ILE A 12 53.31 -8.83 -2.92
CA ILE A 12 52.25 -8.27 -3.74
C ILE A 12 51.31 -7.54 -2.76
N VAL A 13 51.33 -6.22 -2.77
CA VAL A 13 50.32 -5.40 -2.10
C VAL A 13 49.08 -5.38 -2.98
N ALA A 14 48.08 -6.17 -2.63
CA ALA A 14 46.75 -6.08 -3.21
C ALA A 14 46.08 -4.82 -2.67
N ALA A 15 45.92 -3.82 -3.51
CA ALA A 15 45.13 -2.64 -3.23
C ALA A 15 43.65 -3.05 -3.24
N LEU A 16 43.05 -3.20 -2.06
CA LEU A 16 41.60 -3.33 -1.88
C LEU A 16 41.00 -1.94 -2.15
N GLY A 17 40.51 -1.70 -3.36
CA GLY A 17 39.75 -0.50 -3.69
C GLY A 17 38.42 -0.54 -2.95
N CYS A 18 38.26 0.31 -1.93
CA CYS A 18 36.93 0.58 -1.32
C CYS A 18 36.02 1.22 -2.38
N VAL A 19 35.04 0.46 -2.85
CA VAL A 19 33.87 1.00 -3.54
C VAL A 19 32.89 1.48 -2.45
N LEU A 20 33.18 2.62 -1.85
CA LEU A 20 32.28 3.34 -0.95
C LEU A 20 32.00 4.69 -1.63
N GLY A 21 30.96 4.78 -2.43
CA GLY A 21 30.73 6.08 -3.08
C GLY A 21 29.38 6.31 -3.77
N SER A 22 28.55 5.28 -3.95
CA SER A 22 27.34 5.45 -4.77
C SER A 22 26.08 5.80 -3.98
N HIS A 23 25.94 5.39 -2.74
CA HIS A 23 24.71 5.60 -1.97
C HIS A 23 24.56 7.03 -1.42
N SER A 24 25.65 7.67 -1.02
CA SER A 24 25.61 9.05 -0.49
C SER A 24 25.20 10.09 -1.54
N ALA A 25 25.59 9.89 -2.81
CA ALA A 25 25.31 10.87 -3.86
C ALA A 25 23.84 10.89 -4.30
N VAL A 26 23.12 9.76 -4.19
CA VAL A 26 21.69 9.68 -4.54
C VAL A 26 20.85 10.29 -3.43
N ALA A 27 21.11 9.95 -2.17
CA ALA A 27 20.43 10.52 -1.01
C ALA A 27 20.62 12.04 -0.91
N ASP A 28 21.82 12.56 -1.18
CA ASP A 28 22.09 14.00 -1.20
C ASP A 28 21.28 14.71 -2.31
N ASN A 29 21.05 14.05 -3.44
CA ASN A 29 20.25 14.62 -4.54
C ASN A 29 18.75 14.69 -4.21
N HIS A 30 18.21 13.68 -3.52
CA HIS A 30 16.80 13.66 -3.13
C HIS A 30 16.49 14.62 -1.98
N ALA A 31 17.39 14.77 -1.00
CA ALA A 31 17.28 15.76 0.06
C ALA A 31 17.25 17.18 -0.50
N ALA A 32 18.08 17.46 -1.52
CA ALA A 32 18.06 18.73 -2.23
C ALA A 32 16.75 18.93 -3.04
N CYS A 33 16.13 17.84 -3.50
CA CYS A 33 14.86 17.88 -4.22
C CYS A 33 13.71 18.37 -3.33
N ALA A 34 13.60 17.90 -2.10
CA ALA A 34 12.49 18.19 -1.19
C ALA A 34 12.60 19.56 -0.48
N ALA A 35 13.79 20.20 -0.52
CA ALA A 35 14.02 21.45 0.19
C ALA A 35 13.06 22.57 -0.24
N GLY A 36 12.33 23.13 0.73
CA GLY A 36 11.35 24.21 0.52
C GLY A 36 10.09 23.81 -0.22
N LYS A 37 9.80 22.50 -0.32
CA LYS A 37 8.60 21.97 -1.00
C LYS A 37 7.59 21.34 -0.04
N THR A 38 7.94 21.15 1.23
CA THR A 38 7.04 20.65 2.29
C THR A 38 6.22 21.79 2.89
N LEU A 39 5.09 21.45 3.50
CA LEU A 39 4.21 22.43 4.17
C LEU A 39 4.93 23.21 5.27
N GLU A 40 5.77 22.56 6.03
CA GLU A 40 6.66 23.13 7.02
C GLU A 40 8.11 22.81 6.66
N ASP A 41 8.95 23.82 6.54
CA ASP A 41 10.34 23.62 6.10
C ASP A 41 11.11 22.69 7.05
N GLY A 42 11.67 21.64 6.46
CA GLY A 42 12.41 20.60 7.21
C GLY A 42 11.55 19.60 7.97
N VAL A 43 10.23 19.62 7.79
CA VAL A 43 9.29 18.64 8.35
C VAL A 43 8.51 17.98 7.22
N LEU A 44 8.40 16.66 7.25
CA LEU A 44 7.54 15.90 6.35
C LEU A 44 6.26 15.50 7.10
N THR A 45 5.14 16.11 6.73
CA THR A 45 3.83 15.83 7.32
C THR A 45 3.11 14.76 6.52
N ILE A 46 2.97 13.58 7.08
CA ILE A 46 2.32 12.43 6.46
C ILE A 46 0.95 12.22 7.08
N ALA A 47 -0.08 12.00 6.25
CA ALA A 47 -1.40 11.64 6.73
C ALA A 47 -1.65 10.13 6.60
N THR A 48 -2.51 9.61 7.47
CA THR A 48 -3.06 8.26 7.39
C THR A 48 -4.49 8.23 7.95
N GLY A 49 -5.14 7.07 7.89
CA GLY A 49 -6.52 6.88 8.33
C GLY A 49 -6.77 7.14 9.82
N ASN A 50 -8.04 7.29 10.16
CA ASN A 50 -8.52 7.42 11.54
C ASN A 50 -9.71 6.50 11.79
N PRO A 51 -9.48 5.27 12.29
CA PRO A 51 -8.18 4.66 12.60
C PRO A 51 -7.42 4.19 11.34
N ALA A 52 -6.11 3.99 11.49
CA ALA A 52 -5.31 3.28 10.51
C ALA A 52 -5.33 1.77 10.80
N PHE A 53 -5.47 0.96 9.74
CA PHE A 53 -5.75 -0.47 9.87
C PHE A 53 -4.51 -1.35 9.68
N TYR A 54 -4.50 -2.50 10.39
CA TYR A 54 -3.60 -3.61 10.10
C TYR A 54 -3.96 -4.21 8.71
N PRO A 55 -3.00 -4.70 7.89
CA PRO A 55 -1.55 -4.75 8.13
C PRO A 55 -0.79 -3.50 7.68
N TRP A 56 -1.49 -2.46 7.28
CA TRP A 56 -0.95 -1.21 6.75
C TRP A 56 -0.23 -0.41 7.82
N VAL A 57 -0.88 -0.28 8.99
CA VAL A 57 -0.34 0.33 10.19
C VAL A 57 -0.69 -0.56 11.39
N LEU A 58 0.32 -0.96 12.17
CA LEU A 58 0.08 -1.76 13.38
C LEU A 58 -0.38 -0.88 14.54
N ASN A 59 -1.34 -1.40 15.31
CA ASN A 59 -1.83 -0.79 16.55
C ASN A 59 -2.29 0.67 16.39
N ASP A 60 -2.69 1.08 15.18
CA ASP A 60 -3.04 2.47 14.87
C ASP A 60 -1.93 3.49 15.26
N ALA A 61 -0.65 3.07 15.14
CA ALA A 61 0.53 3.82 15.55
C ALA A 61 1.56 3.92 14.41
N PRO A 62 1.34 4.79 13.40
CA PRO A 62 2.23 4.90 12.24
C PRO A 62 3.64 5.35 12.60
N GLU A 63 3.81 6.10 13.68
CA GLU A 63 5.10 6.52 14.23
C GLU A 63 5.96 5.34 14.74
N SER A 64 5.37 4.18 14.96
CA SER A 64 6.10 2.95 15.31
C SER A 64 6.91 2.38 14.16
N LYS A 65 6.61 2.77 12.91
CA LYS A 65 7.14 2.20 11.66
C LYS A 65 6.73 0.75 11.43
N GLU A 66 5.77 0.27 12.20
CA GLU A 66 5.25 -1.08 12.11
C GLU A 66 3.99 -1.11 11.24
N GLY A 67 3.98 -2.03 10.28
CA GLY A 67 2.99 -2.14 9.21
C GLY A 67 3.57 -1.74 7.85
N PHE A 68 2.90 -2.17 6.79
CA PHE A 68 3.43 -1.99 5.44
C PHE A 68 3.54 -0.50 5.07
N GLU A 69 2.45 0.26 5.17
CA GLU A 69 2.46 1.68 4.81
C GLU A 69 3.30 2.52 5.77
N ALA A 70 3.28 2.23 7.06
CA ALA A 70 4.14 2.91 8.01
C ALA A 70 5.63 2.71 7.65
N ALA A 71 6.04 1.49 7.32
CA ALA A 71 7.42 1.19 6.91
C ALA A 71 7.79 1.86 5.57
N VAL A 72 6.89 1.83 4.57
CA VAL A 72 7.10 2.48 3.27
C VAL A 72 7.21 3.99 3.43
N ALA A 73 6.36 4.62 4.27
CA ALA A 73 6.41 6.06 4.54
C ALA A 73 7.79 6.50 5.05
N TYR A 74 8.34 5.78 6.04
CA TYR A 74 9.66 6.09 6.58
C TYR A 74 10.79 5.76 5.61
N ALA A 75 10.65 4.74 4.76
CA ALA A 75 11.63 4.46 3.70
C ALA A 75 11.65 5.59 2.66
N ILE A 76 10.48 6.10 2.23
CA ILE A 76 10.37 7.26 1.34
C ILE A 76 10.95 8.51 2.00
N ALA A 77 10.61 8.77 3.27
CA ALA A 77 11.16 9.89 4.03
C ALA A 77 12.70 9.84 4.07
N ALA A 78 13.28 8.68 4.39
CA ALA A 78 14.72 8.47 4.41
C ALA A 78 15.37 8.66 3.03
N ALA A 79 14.77 8.11 1.96
CA ALA A 79 15.24 8.31 0.59
C ALA A 79 15.20 9.80 0.18
N MET A 80 14.23 10.56 0.67
CA MET A 80 14.13 12.01 0.48
C MET A 80 15.05 12.83 1.42
N GLY A 81 15.83 12.17 2.30
CA GLY A 81 16.77 12.80 3.20
C GLY A 81 16.20 13.33 4.52
N PHE A 82 14.96 12.93 4.89
CA PHE A 82 14.39 13.25 6.20
C PHE A 82 14.82 12.21 7.24
N GLU A 83 15.16 12.70 8.41
CA GLU A 83 15.37 11.85 9.59
C GLU A 83 14.00 11.53 10.23
N ASP A 84 13.94 10.46 11.05
CA ASP A 84 12.70 10.02 11.71
C ASP A 84 12.01 11.10 12.53
N ASN A 85 12.78 11.94 13.21
CA ASN A 85 12.29 13.04 14.03
C ASN A 85 11.76 14.23 13.22
N GLN A 86 11.93 14.22 11.91
CA GLN A 86 11.39 15.19 10.97
C GLN A 86 10.07 14.72 10.34
N VAL A 87 9.63 13.50 10.63
CA VAL A 87 8.34 12.97 10.18
C VAL A 87 7.27 13.25 11.23
N THR A 88 6.19 13.89 10.81
CA THR A 88 5.01 14.16 11.63
C THR A 88 3.78 13.49 11.03
N TRP A 89 2.94 12.86 11.85
CA TRP A 89 1.74 12.21 11.40
C TRP A 89 0.49 13.01 11.74
N VAL A 90 -0.43 13.10 10.78
CA VAL A 90 -1.78 13.64 10.95
C VAL A 90 -2.82 12.58 10.57
N ARG A 91 -4.06 12.76 11.03
CA ARG A 91 -5.15 11.84 10.77
C ARG A 91 -6.19 12.49 9.88
N THR A 92 -6.69 11.74 8.89
CA THR A 92 -7.78 12.16 8.02
C THR A 92 -8.79 11.03 7.86
N SER A 93 -10.03 11.34 7.52
CA SER A 93 -10.92 10.34 6.93
C SER A 93 -10.52 10.10 5.47
N PHE A 94 -10.89 8.95 4.93
CA PHE A 94 -10.64 8.60 3.53
C PHE A 94 -11.27 9.65 2.59
N ASP A 95 -12.54 9.94 2.83
CA ASP A 95 -13.34 10.85 2.01
C ASP A 95 -12.85 12.30 2.04
N GLU A 96 -12.41 12.78 3.21
CA GLU A 96 -11.87 14.13 3.35
C GLU A 96 -10.61 14.32 2.51
N ALA A 97 -9.74 13.31 2.52
CA ALA A 97 -8.45 13.42 1.83
C ALA A 97 -8.59 13.44 0.30
N ILE A 98 -9.56 12.73 -0.28
CA ILE A 98 -9.79 12.72 -1.74
C ILE A 98 -10.52 13.95 -2.27
N GLN A 99 -11.07 14.83 -1.40
CA GLN A 99 -11.70 16.06 -1.86
C GLN A 99 -10.67 17.02 -2.46
N PRO A 100 -11.02 17.80 -3.50
CA PRO A 100 -10.12 18.80 -4.06
C PRO A 100 -9.81 19.93 -3.06
N GLY A 101 -8.68 20.60 -3.24
CA GLY A 101 -8.26 21.78 -2.46
C GLY A 101 -7.09 21.51 -1.53
N ALA A 102 -6.76 22.54 -0.75
CA ALA A 102 -5.57 22.54 0.11
C ALA A 102 -5.60 21.41 1.15
N LYS A 103 -4.43 20.81 1.35
CA LYS A 103 -4.22 19.73 2.32
C LYS A 103 -3.43 20.25 3.54
N ASN A 104 -3.61 19.57 4.67
CA ASN A 104 -2.83 19.79 5.88
C ASN A 104 -1.71 18.74 6.04
N PHE A 105 -1.32 18.10 4.95
CA PHE A 105 -0.27 17.09 4.85
C PHE A 105 0.49 17.22 3.54
N ASP A 106 1.73 16.75 3.51
CA ASP A 106 2.55 16.70 2.30
C ASP A 106 2.10 15.56 1.38
N PHE A 107 1.80 14.40 1.97
CA PHE A 107 1.11 13.30 1.30
C PHE A 107 0.33 12.43 2.30
N ASN A 108 -0.61 11.65 1.78
CA ASN A 108 -1.44 10.72 2.55
C ASN A 108 -1.26 9.28 2.04
N MET A 109 -1.13 8.33 2.98
CA MET A 109 -1.10 6.88 2.72
C MET A 109 -2.27 6.21 3.43
N GLN A 110 -3.22 5.72 2.65
CA GLN A 110 -4.43 5.05 3.15
C GLN A 110 -5.04 4.18 2.04
N GLN A 111 -4.23 3.36 1.40
CA GLN A 111 -4.62 2.44 0.32
C GLN A 111 -5.40 3.14 -0.80
N TYR A 112 -5.01 4.37 -1.17
CA TYR A 112 -5.69 5.10 -2.24
C TYR A 112 -5.36 4.51 -3.60
N SER A 113 -6.36 3.89 -4.24
CA SER A 113 -6.26 3.48 -5.63
C SER A 113 -6.10 4.68 -6.55
N ILE A 114 -5.11 4.63 -7.43
CA ILE A 114 -4.90 5.63 -8.49
C ILE A 114 -5.99 5.42 -9.53
N THR A 115 -6.85 6.42 -9.75
CA THR A 115 -7.88 6.38 -10.78
C THR A 115 -7.92 7.69 -11.56
N ALA A 116 -8.25 7.61 -12.83
CA ALA A 116 -8.37 8.80 -13.68
C ALA A 116 -9.42 9.82 -13.17
N GLU A 117 -10.41 9.37 -12.41
CA GLU A 117 -11.41 10.23 -11.78
C GLU A 117 -10.78 11.01 -10.61
N ARG A 118 -10.04 10.32 -9.72
CA ARG A 118 -9.37 10.95 -8.58
C ARG A 118 -8.25 11.89 -9.00
N GLU A 119 -7.51 11.54 -10.07
CA GLU A 119 -6.47 12.41 -10.65
C GLU A 119 -6.97 13.74 -11.21
N GLN A 120 -8.30 13.91 -11.34
CA GLN A 120 -8.89 15.23 -11.66
C GLN A 120 -9.05 16.14 -10.45
N MET A 121 -8.85 15.63 -9.24
CA MET A 121 -9.09 16.34 -7.99
C MET A 121 -7.84 16.45 -7.09
N VAL A 122 -6.92 15.49 -7.22
CA VAL A 122 -5.73 15.35 -6.39
C VAL A 122 -4.60 14.74 -7.23
N ASP A 123 -3.36 14.95 -6.81
CA ASP A 123 -2.21 14.26 -7.40
C ASP A 123 -1.95 12.92 -6.70
N PHE A 124 -1.41 11.97 -7.47
CA PHE A 124 -0.87 10.71 -6.95
C PHE A 124 0.61 10.57 -7.30
N SER A 125 1.34 9.90 -6.42
CA SER A 125 2.67 9.40 -6.74
C SER A 125 2.64 8.26 -7.75
N LEU A 126 3.81 7.79 -8.18
CA LEU A 126 3.97 6.45 -8.73
C LEU A 126 3.41 5.42 -7.73
N PRO A 127 2.89 4.27 -8.19
CA PRO A 127 2.35 3.26 -7.30
C PRO A 127 3.44 2.65 -6.40
N TYR A 128 3.13 2.54 -5.10
CA TYR A 128 3.98 1.85 -4.13
C TYR A 128 3.53 0.40 -3.88
N TYR A 129 2.32 0.03 -4.31
CA TYR A 129 1.76 -1.31 -4.18
C TYR A 129 0.75 -1.61 -5.27
N THR A 130 0.63 -2.89 -5.65
CA THR A 130 -0.41 -3.38 -6.56
C THR A 130 -1.11 -4.55 -5.88
N SER A 131 -2.42 -4.42 -5.65
CA SER A 131 -3.20 -5.39 -4.89
C SER A 131 -3.98 -6.36 -5.79
N ALA A 132 -4.08 -7.62 -5.33
CA ALA A 132 -5.17 -8.50 -5.69
C ALA A 132 -6.43 -8.08 -4.92
N MET A 133 -7.60 -8.24 -5.52
CA MET A 133 -8.88 -8.04 -4.85
C MET A 133 -9.42 -9.38 -4.35
N ALA A 134 -10.01 -9.39 -3.14
CA ALA A 134 -10.51 -10.59 -2.51
C ALA A 134 -11.97 -10.43 -2.05
N VAL A 135 -12.71 -11.51 -2.16
CA VAL A 135 -14.09 -11.59 -1.67
C VAL A 135 -14.08 -12.07 -0.22
N LEU A 136 -14.42 -11.15 0.68
CA LEU A 136 -14.70 -11.44 2.09
C LEU A 136 -16.17 -11.84 2.24
N THR A 137 -16.41 -12.92 2.97
CA THR A 137 -17.75 -13.44 3.30
C THR A 137 -17.74 -14.10 4.68
N THR A 138 -18.79 -14.79 5.06
CA THR A 138 -18.92 -15.55 6.31
C THR A 138 -19.06 -17.06 6.05
N GLU A 139 -18.72 -17.91 7.04
CA GLU A 139 -18.99 -19.35 6.99
C GLU A 139 -20.48 -19.64 6.74
N GLN A 140 -21.37 -18.79 7.26
CA GLN A 140 -22.82 -18.94 7.05
C GLN A 140 -23.19 -18.77 5.58
N ALA A 141 -22.70 -17.73 4.90
CA ALA A 141 -22.99 -17.52 3.48
C ALA A 141 -22.45 -18.67 2.61
N VAL A 142 -21.28 -19.20 2.96
CA VAL A 142 -20.72 -20.41 2.29
C VAL A 142 -21.62 -21.63 2.55
N ALA A 143 -22.11 -21.83 3.78
CA ALA A 143 -23.02 -22.94 4.12
C ALA A 143 -24.38 -22.81 3.39
N ASP A 144 -24.82 -21.60 3.12
CA ASP A 144 -26.05 -21.29 2.37
C ASP A 144 -25.84 -21.41 0.84
N GLY A 145 -24.61 -21.74 0.38
CA GLY A 145 -24.32 -22.10 -1.00
C GLY A 145 -23.55 -21.06 -1.79
N LEU A 146 -22.95 -20.05 -1.15
CA LEU A 146 -22.07 -19.11 -1.85
C LEU A 146 -20.75 -19.80 -2.26
N GLU A 147 -20.46 -19.81 -3.55
CA GLU A 147 -19.29 -20.47 -4.14
C GLU A 147 -18.34 -19.45 -4.79
N PRO A 148 -17.01 -19.75 -4.93
CA PRO A 148 -16.03 -18.87 -5.54
C PRO A 148 -16.12 -18.87 -7.08
N THR A 149 -17.31 -18.64 -7.61
CA THR A 149 -17.58 -18.54 -9.05
C THR A 149 -18.36 -17.28 -9.36
N ILE A 150 -18.13 -16.67 -10.50
CA ILE A 150 -18.88 -15.47 -10.94
C ILE A 150 -20.40 -15.75 -10.95
N ALA A 151 -20.81 -16.95 -11.36
CA ALA A 151 -22.23 -17.32 -11.40
C ALA A 151 -22.90 -17.30 -10.02
N SER A 152 -22.22 -17.80 -8.98
CA SER A 152 -22.72 -17.77 -7.60
C SER A 152 -22.69 -16.36 -7.02
N LEU A 153 -21.62 -15.62 -7.27
CA LEU A 153 -21.38 -14.28 -6.75
C LEU A 153 -22.39 -13.24 -7.25
N LYS A 154 -22.99 -13.45 -8.44
CA LYS A 154 -24.04 -12.55 -8.98
C LYS A 154 -25.28 -12.49 -8.10
N GLY A 155 -25.65 -13.59 -7.47
CA GLY A 155 -26.83 -13.66 -6.61
C GLY A 155 -26.61 -13.19 -5.18
N ALA A 156 -25.36 -12.90 -4.77
CA ALA A 156 -25.04 -12.45 -3.42
C ALA A 156 -25.52 -11.01 -3.15
N ILE A 157 -25.84 -10.71 -1.90
CA ILE A 157 -26.07 -9.33 -1.44
C ILE A 157 -24.71 -8.71 -1.11
N TRP A 158 -24.31 -7.76 -1.92
CA TRP A 158 -23.02 -7.09 -1.79
C TRP A 158 -23.10 -5.83 -0.93
N GLY A 159 -22.05 -5.57 -0.15
CA GLY A 159 -21.82 -4.30 0.51
C GLY A 159 -20.50 -3.68 0.09
N ALA A 160 -20.44 -2.35 0.01
CA ALA A 160 -19.23 -1.61 -0.30
C ALA A 160 -19.25 -0.22 0.36
N ASP A 161 -18.07 0.30 0.67
CA ASP A 161 -17.91 1.72 0.94
C ASP A 161 -18.10 2.51 -0.37
N ALA A 162 -19.00 3.50 -0.31
CA ALA A 162 -19.48 4.24 -1.48
C ALA A 162 -18.37 4.95 -2.29
N ASN A 163 -17.27 5.33 -1.61
CA ASN A 163 -16.19 6.14 -2.17
C ASN A 163 -14.95 5.32 -2.55
N THR A 164 -15.04 3.98 -2.47
CA THR A 164 -13.95 3.09 -2.85
C THR A 164 -14.09 2.54 -4.27
N THR A 165 -12.99 2.02 -4.80
CA THR A 165 -12.96 1.31 -6.09
C THR A 165 -13.71 -0.01 -6.08
N ALA A 166 -14.10 -0.53 -4.91
CA ALA A 166 -14.91 -1.75 -4.81
C ALA A 166 -16.23 -1.64 -5.59
N VAL A 167 -16.88 -0.46 -5.60
CA VAL A 167 -18.16 -0.25 -6.29
C VAL A 167 -18.06 -0.45 -7.80
N PRO A 168 -17.21 0.26 -8.55
CA PRO A 168 -17.05 0.00 -9.98
C PRO A 168 -16.48 -1.39 -10.26
N MET A 169 -15.55 -1.90 -9.43
CA MET A 169 -14.99 -3.24 -9.60
C MET A 169 -16.03 -4.35 -9.45
N LEU A 170 -16.98 -4.23 -8.53
CA LEU A 170 -18.11 -5.16 -8.43
C LEU A 170 -18.90 -5.22 -9.74
N SER A 171 -19.18 -4.07 -10.33
CA SER A 171 -19.93 -3.98 -11.59
C SER A 171 -19.15 -4.57 -12.76
N GLU A 172 -17.83 -4.35 -12.82
CA GLU A 172 -16.97 -4.79 -13.92
C GLU A 172 -16.61 -6.29 -13.82
N MET A 173 -16.27 -6.76 -12.61
CA MET A 173 -15.73 -8.11 -12.42
C MET A 173 -16.82 -9.15 -12.18
N ILE A 174 -17.92 -8.78 -11.52
CA ILE A 174 -18.95 -9.70 -11.07
C ILE A 174 -20.29 -9.41 -11.74
N ALA A 175 -20.65 -8.14 -11.90
CA ALA A 175 -21.97 -7.68 -12.35
C ALA A 175 -23.12 -8.32 -11.53
N PRO A 176 -23.25 -7.96 -10.24
CA PRO A 176 -24.28 -8.51 -9.37
C PRO A 176 -25.68 -8.30 -9.90
N ASP A 177 -26.60 -9.22 -9.58
CA ASP A 177 -28.02 -9.15 -9.99
C ASP A 177 -28.77 -7.96 -9.32
N ALA A 178 -28.25 -7.48 -8.20
CA ALA A 178 -28.76 -6.30 -7.48
C ALA A 178 -27.61 -5.33 -7.18
N ASP A 179 -27.93 -4.05 -7.13
CA ASP A 179 -26.95 -3.01 -6.77
C ASP A 179 -26.42 -3.27 -5.35
N PRO A 180 -25.11 -3.05 -5.07
CA PRO A 180 -24.56 -3.21 -3.74
C PRO A 180 -25.15 -2.21 -2.75
N LEU A 181 -25.27 -2.62 -1.50
CA LEU A 181 -25.61 -1.73 -0.39
C LEU A 181 -24.39 -0.85 -0.10
N LEU A 182 -24.60 0.47 -0.12
CA LEU A 182 -23.51 1.43 0.08
C LEU A 182 -23.46 1.93 1.52
N TYR A 183 -22.24 1.99 2.05
CA TYR A 183 -21.94 2.41 3.41
C TYR A 183 -20.99 3.62 3.39
N GLY A 184 -20.85 4.28 4.55
CA GLY A 184 -19.98 5.45 4.68
C GLY A 184 -18.51 5.13 4.93
N ASP A 185 -18.21 3.89 5.37
CA ASP A 185 -16.85 3.40 5.57
C ASP A 185 -16.80 1.85 5.65
N ASN A 186 -15.59 1.30 5.67
CA ASN A 186 -15.37 -0.14 5.74
C ASN A 186 -15.72 -0.76 7.11
N VAL A 187 -15.80 0.04 8.19
CA VAL A 187 -16.26 -0.43 9.50
C VAL A 187 -17.75 -0.76 9.44
N ASP A 188 -18.52 0.12 8.80
CA ASP A 188 -19.96 -0.10 8.58
C ASP A 188 -20.23 -1.31 7.67
N VAL A 189 -19.41 -1.51 6.61
CA VAL A 189 -19.49 -2.69 5.72
C VAL A 189 -19.30 -3.98 6.52
N THR A 190 -18.26 -4.04 7.35
CA THR A 190 -18.00 -5.25 8.18
C THR A 190 -19.06 -5.46 9.25
N ALA A 191 -19.59 -4.39 9.83
CA ALA A 191 -20.71 -4.48 10.79
C ALA A 191 -22.00 -5.01 10.12
N ALA A 192 -22.28 -4.57 8.89
CA ALA A 192 -23.42 -5.06 8.10
C ALA A 192 -23.27 -6.56 7.76
N MET A 193 -22.06 -7.02 7.43
CA MET A 193 -21.74 -8.43 7.21
C MET A 193 -21.98 -9.26 8.48
N GLN A 194 -21.49 -8.82 9.62
CA GLN A 194 -21.71 -9.49 10.91
C GLN A 194 -23.20 -9.52 11.31
N ALA A 195 -23.97 -8.52 10.89
CA ALA A 195 -25.41 -8.46 11.12
C ALA A 195 -26.24 -9.30 10.11
N GLY A 196 -25.59 -9.93 9.12
CA GLY A 196 -26.26 -10.71 8.08
C GLY A 196 -27.07 -9.85 7.10
N GLN A 197 -26.72 -8.58 6.95
CA GLN A 197 -27.36 -7.67 6.00
C GLN A 197 -26.76 -7.78 4.59
N ILE A 198 -25.51 -8.21 4.50
CA ILE A 198 -24.79 -8.49 3.26
C ILE A 198 -24.13 -9.87 3.34
N ASP A 199 -23.99 -10.53 2.20
CA ASP A 199 -23.36 -11.85 2.09
C ASP A 199 -21.87 -11.73 1.79
N ALA A 200 -21.46 -10.68 1.06
CA ALA A 200 -20.09 -10.52 0.58
C ALA A 200 -19.68 -9.05 0.45
N ALA A 201 -18.38 -8.81 0.53
CA ALA A 201 -17.74 -7.53 0.24
C ALA A 201 -16.40 -7.74 -0.47
N LEU A 202 -15.99 -6.76 -1.30
CA LEU A 202 -14.74 -6.78 -2.04
C LEU A 202 -13.73 -5.84 -1.37
N PHE A 203 -12.57 -6.38 -1.03
CA PHE A 203 -11.45 -5.63 -0.43
C PHE A 203 -10.14 -6.00 -1.12
N ASP A 204 -9.11 -5.19 -0.96
CA ASP A 204 -7.76 -5.63 -1.21
C ASP A 204 -7.41 -6.87 -0.36
N LEU A 205 -6.60 -7.76 -0.90
CA LEU A 205 -6.33 -9.06 -0.26
C LEU A 205 -5.73 -8.94 1.14
N PRO A 206 -4.73 -8.05 1.42
CA PRO A 206 -4.21 -7.89 2.77
C PRO A 206 -5.26 -7.42 3.79
N THR A 207 -6.10 -6.47 3.42
CA THR A 207 -7.21 -6.00 4.26
C THR A 207 -8.24 -7.12 4.48
N ALA A 208 -8.66 -7.82 3.43
CA ALA A 208 -9.61 -8.94 3.52
C ALA A 208 -9.11 -10.03 4.48
N LEU A 209 -7.82 -10.38 4.43
CA LEU A 209 -7.21 -11.37 5.32
C LEU A 209 -7.27 -10.93 6.79
N TYR A 210 -6.96 -9.68 7.08
CA TYR A 210 -7.09 -9.15 8.44
C TYR A 210 -8.54 -9.15 8.90
N LEU A 211 -9.46 -8.66 8.07
CA LEU A 211 -10.88 -8.60 8.41
C LEU A 211 -11.45 -10.00 8.67
N SER A 212 -11.09 -11.00 7.87
CA SER A 212 -11.55 -12.38 8.07
C SER A 212 -11.00 -13.02 9.33
N ALA A 213 -9.77 -12.71 9.71
CA ALA A 213 -9.10 -13.35 10.85
C ALA A 213 -9.41 -12.68 12.20
N VAL A 214 -9.74 -11.37 12.22
CA VAL A 214 -9.76 -10.57 13.44
C VAL A 214 -11.06 -9.80 13.64
N VAL A 215 -11.69 -9.31 12.58
CA VAL A 215 -12.82 -8.37 12.69
C VAL A 215 -14.17 -9.07 12.49
N VAL A 216 -14.31 -9.83 11.40
CA VAL A 216 -15.57 -10.50 11.06
C VAL A 216 -15.60 -11.88 11.72
N ASN A 217 -16.54 -12.09 12.63
CA ASN A 217 -16.74 -13.41 13.22
C ASN A 217 -17.06 -14.43 12.12
N ASP A 218 -16.36 -15.58 12.14
CA ASP A 218 -16.49 -16.61 11.13
C ASP A 218 -16.24 -16.09 9.69
N GLY A 219 -15.38 -15.08 9.57
CA GLY A 219 -14.98 -14.47 8.30
C GLY A 219 -14.18 -15.45 7.43
N VAL A 220 -14.50 -15.49 6.14
CA VAL A 220 -13.87 -16.36 5.15
C VAL A 220 -13.44 -15.55 3.94
N ILE A 221 -12.23 -15.81 3.44
CA ILE A 221 -11.85 -15.37 2.10
C ILE A 221 -12.32 -16.40 1.10
N LEU A 222 -13.41 -16.09 0.41
CA LEU A 222 -14.04 -17.00 -0.55
C LEU A 222 -13.12 -17.25 -1.77
N GLY A 223 -12.46 -16.19 -2.25
CA GLY A 223 -11.56 -16.25 -3.36
C GLY A 223 -10.97 -14.89 -3.68
N GLN A 224 -10.10 -14.84 -4.69
CA GLN A 224 -9.43 -13.62 -5.12
C GLN A 224 -9.44 -13.45 -6.65
N PHE A 225 -9.26 -12.20 -7.07
CA PHE A 225 -8.96 -11.77 -8.42
C PHE A 225 -7.50 -11.31 -8.44
N PRO A 226 -6.55 -12.13 -8.96
CA PRO A 226 -5.13 -11.76 -8.97
C PRO A 226 -4.86 -10.53 -9.83
N ALA A 227 -4.01 -9.63 -9.34
CA ALA A 227 -3.65 -8.38 -10.04
C ALA A 227 -3.11 -8.64 -11.46
N GLU A 228 -2.33 -9.73 -11.63
CA GLU A 228 -1.72 -10.11 -12.91
C GLU A 228 -2.74 -10.53 -13.97
N ARG A 229 -3.98 -10.80 -13.59
CA ARG A 229 -5.08 -11.14 -14.48
C ARG A 229 -6.01 -9.96 -14.78
N SER A 230 -5.82 -8.83 -14.10
CA SER A 230 -6.61 -7.62 -14.31
C SER A 230 -6.01 -6.79 -15.44
N GLU A 231 -6.87 -6.28 -16.34
CA GLU A 231 -6.48 -5.26 -17.33
C GLU A 231 -6.18 -3.91 -16.64
N ASN A 232 -6.85 -3.65 -15.51
CA ASN A 232 -6.69 -2.47 -14.69
C ASN A 232 -6.45 -2.92 -13.23
N PRO A 233 -5.21 -3.33 -12.86
CA PRO A 233 -4.93 -3.76 -11.50
C PRO A 233 -5.09 -2.60 -10.52
N ASP A 234 -5.52 -2.91 -9.30
CA ASP A 234 -5.66 -1.91 -8.25
C ASP A 234 -4.28 -1.49 -7.74
N GLN A 235 -3.89 -0.25 -8.06
CA GLN A 235 -2.58 0.31 -7.74
C GLN A 235 -2.73 1.44 -6.72
N PHE A 236 -2.01 1.34 -5.60
CA PHE A 236 -2.03 2.34 -4.54
C PHE A 236 -0.92 3.36 -4.71
N GLY A 237 -1.29 4.64 -4.69
CA GLY A 237 -0.39 5.79 -4.73
C GLY A 237 -0.51 6.66 -3.48
N LEU A 238 0.51 7.45 -3.22
CA LEU A 238 0.46 8.51 -2.22
C LEU A 238 -0.39 9.64 -2.75
N LEU A 239 -1.42 10.01 -2.01
CA LEU A 239 -2.31 11.11 -2.36
C LEU A 239 -1.71 12.44 -1.92
N MET A 240 -1.72 13.42 -2.79
CA MET A 240 -1.19 14.78 -2.58
C MET A 240 -2.19 15.84 -3.07
N GLU A 241 -2.01 17.09 -2.64
CA GLU A 241 -2.71 18.23 -3.23
C GLU A 241 -2.42 18.32 -4.73
N GLU A 242 -3.40 18.74 -5.54
CA GLU A 242 -3.20 18.98 -6.98
C GLU A 242 -2.09 20.00 -7.22
N GLY A 243 -1.13 19.68 -8.08
CA GLY A 243 0.03 20.53 -8.37
C GLY A 243 1.09 20.52 -7.27
N ASN A 244 1.12 19.51 -6.41
CA ASN A 244 2.07 19.44 -5.30
C ASN A 244 3.53 19.40 -5.79
N PRO A 245 4.38 20.37 -5.41
CA PRO A 245 5.76 20.44 -5.86
C PRO A 245 6.64 19.28 -5.36
N LEU A 246 6.19 18.56 -4.33
CA LEU A 246 6.92 17.44 -3.74
C LEU A 246 6.79 16.15 -4.57
N LYS A 247 5.77 16.06 -5.44
CA LYS A 247 5.45 14.84 -6.21
C LYS A 247 6.65 14.24 -6.93
N GLU A 248 7.42 15.04 -7.67
CA GLU A 248 8.60 14.55 -8.39
C GLU A 248 9.66 13.93 -7.46
N CYS A 249 9.81 14.46 -6.25
CA CYS A 249 10.76 13.96 -5.27
C CYS A 249 10.30 12.65 -4.64
N VAL A 250 9.00 12.55 -4.38
CA VAL A 250 8.33 11.32 -3.92
C VAL A 250 8.45 10.23 -4.97
N ASP A 251 8.16 10.54 -6.25
CA ASP A 251 8.25 9.59 -7.36
C ASP A 251 9.69 9.08 -7.55
N ALA A 252 10.69 9.95 -7.39
CA ALA A 252 12.09 9.56 -7.44
C ALA A 252 12.47 8.63 -6.28
N ALA A 253 11.97 8.90 -5.06
CA ALA A 253 12.18 8.02 -3.90
C ALA A 253 11.54 6.64 -4.11
N ILE A 254 10.28 6.57 -4.59
CA ILE A 254 9.60 5.31 -4.89
C ILE A 254 10.37 4.52 -5.97
N THR A 255 10.88 5.21 -6.99
CA THR A 255 11.70 4.59 -8.04
C THR A 255 12.96 3.96 -7.45
N GLU A 256 13.70 4.68 -6.60
CA GLU A 256 14.89 4.16 -5.92
C GLU A 256 14.57 2.93 -5.06
N LEU A 257 13.52 3.00 -4.22
CA LEU A 257 13.10 1.88 -3.37
C LEU A 257 12.69 0.65 -4.19
N THR A 258 12.11 0.87 -5.37
CA THR A 258 11.75 -0.20 -6.30
C THR A 258 12.98 -0.83 -6.94
N GLU A 259 13.91 -0.03 -7.46
CA GLU A 259 15.13 -0.48 -8.13
C GLU A 259 16.11 -1.19 -7.18
N THR A 260 16.20 -0.73 -5.95
CA THR A 260 17.01 -1.38 -4.90
C THR A 260 16.36 -2.66 -4.35
N GLY A 261 15.08 -2.85 -4.60
CA GLY A 261 14.29 -3.97 -4.06
C GLY A 261 13.85 -3.78 -2.61
N GLU A 262 14.04 -2.60 -2.03
CA GLU A 262 13.66 -2.30 -0.65
C GLU A 262 12.14 -2.32 -0.48
N LEU A 263 11.39 -1.77 -1.44
CA LEU A 263 9.92 -1.81 -1.42
C LEU A 263 9.40 -3.25 -1.35
N ARG A 264 9.98 -4.16 -2.14
CA ARG A 264 9.64 -5.60 -2.09
C ARG A 264 10.04 -6.26 -0.78
N ALA A 265 11.15 -5.86 -0.18
CA ALA A 265 11.57 -6.39 1.11
C ALA A 265 10.61 -5.96 2.23
N ILE A 266 10.12 -4.72 2.20
CA ILE A 266 9.10 -4.20 3.13
C ILE A 266 7.78 -4.97 2.93
N GLU A 267 7.33 -5.14 1.69
CA GLU A 267 6.15 -5.93 1.33
C GLU A 267 6.24 -7.35 1.90
N SER A 268 7.34 -8.06 1.62
CA SER A 268 7.56 -9.44 2.10
C SER A 268 7.59 -9.55 3.63
N ARG A 269 7.95 -8.48 4.32
CA ARG A 269 7.99 -8.45 5.79
C ARG A 269 6.62 -8.27 6.41
N TRP A 270 5.78 -7.42 5.83
CA TRP A 270 4.53 -6.98 6.45
C TRP A 270 3.28 -7.59 5.83
N LEU A 271 3.30 -7.82 4.52
CA LEU A 271 2.18 -8.42 3.80
C LEU A 271 2.49 -9.90 3.57
N GLN A 272 1.82 -10.76 4.31
CA GLN A 272 2.00 -12.21 4.13
C GLN A 272 1.54 -12.61 2.73
N GLN A 273 2.40 -13.29 2.00
CA GLN A 273 1.96 -13.96 0.78
C GLN A 273 1.09 -15.15 1.18
N VAL A 274 -0.20 -14.97 1.07
CA VAL A 274 -1.15 -16.06 1.31
C VAL A 274 -1.20 -16.92 0.08
N THR A 275 -0.59 -18.10 0.19
CA THR A 275 -0.72 -19.15 -0.82
C THR A 275 -1.98 -19.95 -0.56
N GLY A 276 -2.77 -20.21 -1.60
CA GLY A 276 -3.92 -21.12 -1.54
C GLY A 276 -5.30 -20.45 -1.45
N VAL A 277 -5.40 -19.13 -1.54
CA VAL A 277 -6.70 -18.48 -1.76
C VAL A 277 -7.20 -18.87 -3.16
N PRO A 278 -8.43 -19.41 -3.30
CA PRO A 278 -8.97 -19.78 -4.61
C PRO A 278 -9.01 -18.57 -5.56
N VAL A 279 -8.73 -18.82 -6.83
CA VAL A 279 -8.94 -17.82 -7.88
C VAL A 279 -10.38 -17.92 -8.35
N ILE A 280 -11.08 -16.80 -8.40
CA ILE A 280 -12.44 -16.71 -8.93
C ILE A 280 -12.40 -16.67 -10.45
N GLU A 281 -13.21 -17.54 -11.09
CA GLU A 281 -13.32 -17.69 -12.56
C GLU A 281 -14.77 -17.57 -13.06
#